data_b815bd317bd94a7cc3510f417d344a98
#
_entry.id   b815bd317bd94a7cc3510f417d344a98
#
_cell.length_a   1.000
_cell.length_b   1.000
_cell.length_c   1.000
_cell.angle_alpha   90.00
_cell.angle_beta   90.00
_cell.angle_gamma   90.00
#
_symmetry.space_group_name_H-M   'P 1'
#
loop_
_entity.id
_entity.type
_entity.pdbx_description
1 polymer ?
#
loop_
_entity_poly.entity_id
_entity_poly.type
_entity_poly.pdbx_seq_one_letter_code
_entity_poly.pdbx_strand_id
1 'polypeptide(L)'
;MPLRMEFGPRDLAGGVCVLVRRDTREKVTVQLAELPAQAHALLEALQADMLARATAERNSRISTILAWKDFVPALDGKNMVLAPWCEDPESEEWVKRKSGEESDRGAAKTLCIPFEQPPLPAGTPCFTGNGKTATCWALWGRSY
;
A
#
# COMPACT_ATOMS: atom_id res chain seq x y z
N MET A 1 -11.57 3.44 -19.65
CA MET A 1 -12.80 2.65 -19.64
C MET A 1 -12.51 1.30 -18.98
N PRO A 2 -13.19 0.89 -17.90
CA PRO A 2 -12.89 -0.33 -17.14
C PRO A 2 -13.32 -1.63 -17.85
N LEU A 3 -14.46 -1.60 -18.52
CA LEU A 3 -14.99 -2.70 -19.32
C LEU A 3 -15.15 -2.28 -20.78
N ARG A 4 -14.90 -3.21 -21.69
CA ARG A 4 -15.18 -3.07 -23.10
C ARG A 4 -16.20 -4.14 -23.49
N MET A 5 -17.24 -3.76 -24.23
CA MET A 5 -18.19 -4.66 -24.84
C MET A 5 -17.83 -4.91 -26.32
N GLU A 6 -17.84 -6.16 -26.71
CA GLU A 6 -17.63 -6.61 -28.09
C GLU A 6 -18.90 -7.28 -28.58
N PHE A 7 -19.39 -6.85 -29.75
CA PHE A 7 -20.55 -7.39 -30.41
C PHE A 7 -20.21 -7.69 -31.87
N GLY A 8 -20.56 -8.87 -32.32
CA GLY A 8 -20.53 -9.25 -33.72
C GLY A 8 -21.94 -9.65 -34.20
N PRO A 9 -22.16 -9.76 -35.53
CA PRO A 9 -23.46 -10.23 -36.07
C PRO A 9 -23.86 -11.60 -35.55
N ARG A 10 -22.87 -12.48 -35.32
CA ARG A 10 -23.12 -13.84 -34.76
C ARG A 10 -23.51 -13.77 -33.28
N ASP A 11 -22.89 -12.88 -32.53
CA ASP A 11 -23.19 -12.70 -31.08
C ASP A 11 -24.63 -12.18 -30.91
N LEU A 12 -25.01 -11.20 -31.74
CA LEU A 12 -26.37 -10.66 -31.75
C LEU A 12 -27.40 -11.71 -32.11
N ALA A 13 -27.12 -12.54 -33.12
CA ALA A 13 -28.00 -13.65 -33.50
C ALA A 13 -28.12 -14.70 -32.39
N GLY A 14 -27.07 -14.90 -31.60
CA GLY A 14 -27.05 -15.79 -30.46
C GLY A 14 -27.58 -15.17 -29.15
N GLY A 15 -27.95 -13.88 -29.16
CA GLY A 15 -28.40 -13.17 -27.95
C GLY A 15 -27.34 -12.96 -26.90
N VAL A 16 -26.05 -12.90 -27.30
CA VAL A 16 -24.90 -12.77 -26.40
C VAL A 16 -24.02 -11.56 -26.73
N CYS A 17 -23.15 -11.19 -25.81
CA CYS A 17 -22.03 -10.29 -26.05
C CYS A 17 -20.80 -10.73 -25.26
N VAL A 18 -19.65 -10.16 -25.58
CA VAL A 18 -18.40 -10.41 -24.83
C VAL A 18 -18.02 -9.17 -24.02
N LEU A 19 -17.88 -9.34 -22.72
CA LEU A 19 -17.32 -8.32 -21.85
C LEU A 19 -15.83 -8.59 -21.64
N VAL A 20 -15.00 -7.55 -21.76
CA VAL A 20 -13.54 -7.64 -21.60
C VAL A 20 -13.10 -6.71 -20.48
N ARG A 21 -12.47 -7.25 -19.46
CA ARG A 21 -11.87 -6.48 -18.35
C ARG A 21 -10.59 -5.80 -18.84
N ARG A 22 -10.42 -4.54 -18.51
CA ARG A 22 -9.21 -3.77 -18.87
C ARG A 22 -7.96 -4.25 -18.14
N ASP A 23 -8.11 -4.61 -16.86
CA ASP A 23 -7.00 -4.90 -15.97
C ASP A 23 -6.39 -6.29 -16.18
N THR A 24 -7.21 -7.32 -16.37
CA THR A 24 -6.79 -8.72 -16.56
C THR A 24 -6.78 -9.17 -18.01
N ARG A 25 -7.47 -8.45 -18.90
CA ARG A 25 -7.78 -8.84 -20.30
C ARG A 25 -8.72 -10.05 -20.40
N GLU A 26 -9.27 -10.50 -19.30
CA GLU A 26 -10.24 -11.58 -19.26
C GLU A 26 -11.48 -11.25 -20.09
N LYS A 27 -11.98 -12.27 -20.82
CA LYS A 27 -13.17 -12.20 -21.66
C LYS A 27 -14.26 -13.08 -21.08
N VAL A 28 -15.45 -12.52 -20.89
CA VAL A 28 -16.63 -13.23 -20.41
C VAL A 28 -17.76 -13.06 -21.41
N THR A 29 -18.30 -14.18 -21.91
CA THR A 29 -19.50 -14.18 -22.76
C THR A 29 -20.72 -14.14 -21.85
N VAL A 30 -21.62 -13.19 -22.08
CA VAL A 30 -22.83 -12.97 -21.27
C VAL A 30 -24.07 -12.90 -22.18
N GLN A 31 -25.21 -13.36 -21.65
CA GLN A 31 -26.49 -13.20 -22.29
C GLN A 31 -26.92 -11.73 -22.29
N LEU A 32 -27.48 -11.23 -23.38
CA LEU A 32 -27.90 -9.82 -23.46
C LEU A 32 -28.94 -9.46 -22.38
N ALA A 33 -29.80 -10.40 -22.01
CA ALA A 33 -30.80 -10.20 -20.96
C ALA A 33 -30.16 -9.98 -19.57
N GLU A 34 -28.97 -10.55 -19.32
CA GLU A 34 -28.24 -10.46 -18.06
C GLU A 34 -27.17 -9.37 -18.06
N LEU A 35 -26.94 -8.73 -19.20
CA LEU A 35 -25.86 -7.79 -19.43
C LEU A 35 -25.75 -6.70 -18.35
N PRO A 36 -26.83 -6.01 -17.92
CA PRO A 36 -26.69 -4.98 -16.88
C PRO A 36 -26.17 -5.51 -15.56
N ALA A 37 -26.68 -6.66 -15.11
CA ALA A 37 -26.28 -7.29 -13.86
C ALA A 37 -24.84 -7.80 -13.92
N GLN A 38 -24.46 -8.45 -15.01
CA GLN A 38 -23.10 -8.98 -15.22
C GLN A 38 -22.07 -7.84 -15.37
N ALA A 39 -22.41 -6.76 -16.05
CA ALA A 39 -21.53 -5.59 -16.17
C ALA A 39 -21.29 -4.95 -14.80
N HIS A 40 -22.33 -4.81 -13.97
CA HIS A 40 -22.20 -4.28 -12.62
C HIS A 40 -21.31 -5.18 -11.75
N ALA A 41 -21.57 -6.48 -11.75
CA ALA A 41 -20.76 -7.44 -10.98
C ALA A 41 -19.28 -7.44 -11.40
N LEU A 42 -19.00 -7.34 -12.71
CA LEU A 42 -17.62 -7.26 -13.21
C LEU A 42 -16.94 -5.94 -12.82
N LEU A 43 -17.66 -4.83 -12.74
CA LEU A 43 -17.11 -3.56 -12.29
C LEU A 43 -16.74 -3.61 -10.80
N GLU A 44 -17.61 -4.17 -9.95
CA GLU A 44 -17.33 -4.37 -8.53
C GLU A 44 -16.14 -5.31 -8.32
N ALA A 45 -16.11 -6.44 -9.03
CA ALA A 45 -14.98 -7.37 -8.97
C ALA A 45 -13.67 -6.69 -9.41
N LEU A 46 -13.68 -5.91 -10.49
CA LEU A 46 -12.51 -5.17 -10.95
C LEU A 46 -12.00 -4.20 -9.89
N GLN A 47 -12.90 -3.45 -9.23
CA GLN A 47 -12.54 -2.52 -8.17
C GLN A 47 -11.94 -3.26 -6.97
N ALA A 48 -12.56 -4.35 -6.54
CA ALA A 48 -12.07 -5.17 -5.44
C ALA A 48 -10.67 -5.76 -5.72
N ASP A 49 -10.46 -6.31 -6.92
CA ASP A 49 -9.18 -6.88 -7.33
C ASP A 49 -8.07 -5.82 -7.43
N MET A 50 -8.40 -4.62 -7.93
CA MET A 50 -7.45 -3.51 -7.97
C MET A 50 -7.04 -3.07 -6.56
N LEU A 51 -8.00 -2.96 -5.65
CA LEU A 51 -7.74 -2.61 -4.25
C LEU A 51 -6.89 -3.70 -3.56
N ALA A 52 -7.22 -4.97 -3.78
CA ALA A 52 -6.47 -6.08 -3.21
C ALA A 52 -5.00 -6.08 -3.68
N ARG A 53 -4.76 -5.90 -4.98
CA ARG A 53 -3.40 -5.81 -5.54
C ARG A 53 -2.62 -4.63 -4.98
N ALA A 54 -3.23 -3.43 -4.96
CA ALA A 54 -2.58 -2.23 -4.43
C ALA A 54 -2.26 -2.37 -2.93
N THR A 55 -3.17 -2.99 -2.17
CA THR A 55 -2.97 -3.26 -0.75
C THR A 55 -1.82 -4.26 -0.52
N ALA A 56 -1.79 -5.34 -1.30
CA ALA A 56 -0.72 -6.33 -1.20
C ALA A 56 0.64 -5.71 -1.56
N GLU A 57 0.71 -4.91 -2.62
CA GLU A 57 1.93 -4.20 -3.01
C GLU A 57 2.39 -3.22 -1.92
N ARG A 58 1.48 -2.38 -1.41
CA ARG A 58 1.79 -1.47 -0.29
C ARG A 58 2.35 -2.24 0.91
N ASN A 59 1.67 -3.33 1.32
CA ASN A 59 2.07 -4.10 2.49
C ASN A 59 3.43 -4.78 2.31
N SER A 60 3.75 -5.24 1.09
CA SER A 60 5.06 -5.81 0.78
C SER A 60 6.21 -4.79 0.85
N ARG A 61 5.87 -3.49 0.84
CA ARG A 61 6.83 -2.39 0.93
C ARG A 61 6.90 -1.75 2.32
N ILE A 62 6.32 -2.36 3.34
CA ILE A 62 6.44 -1.91 4.73
C ILE A 62 7.37 -2.86 5.47
N SER A 63 8.51 -2.34 5.91
CA SER A 63 9.46 -3.07 6.76
C SER A 63 9.25 -2.66 8.22
N THR A 64 9.04 -3.63 9.11
CA THR A 64 8.99 -3.37 10.56
C THR A 64 10.39 -3.51 11.13
N ILE A 65 10.86 -2.49 11.86
CA ILE A 65 12.17 -2.48 12.53
C ILE A 65 12.03 -2.08 13.99
N LEU A 66 13.01 -2.42 14.79
CA LEU A 66 13.04 -2.09 16.23
C LEU A 66 14.22 -1.18 16.62
N ALA A 67 15.19 -1.00 15.75
CA ALA A 67 16.40 -0.25 16.06
C ALA A 67 16.89 0.57 14.86
N TRP A 68 17.61 1.66 15.16
CA TRP A 68 18.14 2.58 14.14
C TRP A 68 19.01 1.91 13.08
N LYS A 69 19.82 0.93 13.46
CA LYS A 69 20.72 0.24 12.51
C LYS A 69 20.05 -0.37 11.30
N ASP A 70 18.75 -0.72 11.42
CA ASP A 70 17.96 -1.35 10.37
C ASP A 70 17.13 -0.33 9.59
N PHE A 71 17.03 0.92 10.08
CA PHE A 71 16.15 1.95 9.56
C PHE A 71 16.59 2.46 8.18
N VAL A 72 17.81 2.97 8.07
CA VAL A 72 18.33 3.53 6.80
C VAL A 72 18.45 2.45 5.72
N PRO A 73 18.97 1.23 6.00
CA PRO A 73 18.97 0.15 5.02
C PRO A 73 17.58 -0.24 4.49
N ALA A 74 16.55 -0.25 5.36
CA ALA A 74 15.19 -0.54 4.94
C ALA A 74 14.63 0.53 3.98
N LEU A 75 14.88 1.81 4.28
CA LEU A 75 14.53 2.94 3.41
C LEU A 75 15.29 2.88 2.07
N ASP A 76 16.56 2.51 2.08
CA ASP A 76 17.37 2.36 0.87
C ASP A 76 16.87 1.22 -0.02
N GLY A 77 16.23 0.23 0.58
CA GLY A 77 15.49 -0.83 -0.10
C GLY A 77 14.17 -0.37 -0.75
N LYS A 78 13.88 0.93 -0.75
CA LYS A 78 12.62 1.54 -1.26
C LYS A 78 11.38 1.08 -0.49
N ASN A 79 11.52 0.84 0.80
CA ASN A 79 10.41 0.53 1.68
C ASN A 79 9.99 1.75 2.51
N MET A 80 8.76 1.76 2.95
CA MET A 80 8.33 2.49 4.14
C MET A 80 8.76 1.69 5.37
N VAL A 81 8.98 2.36 6.48
CA VAL A 81 9.45 1.73 7.71
C VAL A 81 8.45 1.97 8.83
N LEU A 82 7.97 0.90 9.45
CA LEU A 82 7.17 0.94 10.66
C LEU A 82 8.11 0.71 11.86
N ALA A 83 8.19 1.70 12.76
CA ALA A 83 9.10 1.67 13.89
C ALA A 83 8.45 2.15 15.20
N PRO A 84 8.84 1.61 16.38
CA PRO A 84 8.33 2.05 17.66
C PRO A 84 8.93 3.43 18.02
N TRP A 85 8.06 4.42 18.25
CA TRP A 85 8.45 5.81 18.42
C TRP A 85 7.88 6.42 19.70
N CYS A 86 8.60 7.38 20.29
CA CYS A 86 8.26 8.04 21.54
C CYS A 86 7.50 9.37 21.36
N GLU A 87 7.03 9.69 20.17
CA GLU A 87 6.28 10.92 19.80
C GLU A 87 6.99 12.23 20.22
N ASP A 88 8.31 12.20 20.32
CA ASP A 88 9.12 13.33 20.71
C ASP A 88 9.58 14.13 19.48
N PRO A 89 9.24 15.44 19.36
CA PRO A 89 9.64 16.28 18.24
C PRO A 89 11.15 16.36 18.02
N GLU A 90 11.94 16.35 19.10
CA GLU A 90 13.41 16.38 18.98
C GLU A 90 13.92 15.09 18.31
N SER A 91 13.28 13.96 18.62
CA SER A 91 13.63 12.68 18.00
C SER A 91 13.24 12.63 16.52
N GLU A 92 12.16 13.30 16.10
CA GLU A 92 11.78 13.41 14.70
C GLU A 92 12.81 14.22 13.90
N GLU A 93 13.22 15.38 14.39
CA GLU A 93 14.26 16.19 13.73
C GLU A 93 15.60 15.47 13.70
N TRP A 94 15.92 14.70 14.76
CA TRP A 94 17.12 13.85 14.78
C TRP A 94 17.07 12.78 13.67
N VAL A 95 15.93 12.09 13.53
CA VAL A 95 15.72 11.07 12.46
C VAL A 95 15.92 11.70 11.08
N LYS A 96 15.31 12.85 10.84
CA LYS A 96 15.41 13.57 9.57
C LYS A 96 16.87 13.93 9.25
N ARG A 97 17.58 14.56 10.19
CA ARG A 97 18.97 14.92 10.01
C ARG A 97 19.85 13.68 9.82
N LYS A 98 19.75 12.70 10.72
CA LYS A 98 20.62 11.53 10.76
C LYS A 98 20.44 10.64 9.51
N SER A 99 19.21 10.44 9.07
CA SER A 99 18.94 9.66 7.85
C SER A 99 19.45 10.35 6.58
N GLY A 100 19.46 11.69 6.56
CA GLY A 100 20.05 12.45 5.46
C GLY A 100 21.59 12.43 5.44
N GLU A 101 22.23 12.32 6.61
CA GLU A 101 23.68 12.15 6.73
C GLU A 101 24.15 10.74 6.30
N GLU A 102 23.35 9.71 6.58
CA GLU A 102 23.68 8.31 6.34
C GLU A 102 23.33 7.82 4.92
N SER A 103 22.63 8.62 4.11
CA SER A 103 22.21 8.20 2.77
C SER A 103 22.05 9.38 1.82
N ASP A 104 22.58 9.25 0.62
CA ASP A 104 22.44 10.24 -0.48
C ASP A 104 21.01 10.28 -1.08
N ARG A 105 20.11 9.43 -0.61
CA ARG A 105 18.75 9.29 -1.14
C ARG A 105 17.71 10.18 -0.46
N GLY A 106 18.17 11.14 0.34
CA GLY A 106 17.32 12.10 1.04
C GLY A 106 16.93 11.68 2.46
N ALA A 107 16.47 12.66 3.22
CA ALA A 107 16.09 12.51 4.62
C ALA A 107 14.75 11.80 4.78
N ALA A 108 14.62 11.01 5.83
CA ALA A 108 13.37 10.39 6.23
C ALA A 108 12.44 11.42 6.90
N LYS A 109 11.13 11.18 6.77
CA LYS A 109 10.08 11.94 7.43
C LYS A 109 9.05 10.99 8.02
N THR A 110 8.40 11.41 9.10
CA THR A 110 7.20 10.77 9.61
C THR A 110 6.08 10.91 8.57
N LEU A 111 5.42 9.82 8.24
CA LEU A 111 4.28 9.81 7.31
C LEU A 111 2.97 9.88 8.09
N CYS A 112 2.79 8.97 9.04
CA CYS A 112 1.63 8.91 9.91
C CYS A 112 1.87 8.00 11.11
N ILE A 113 0.99 8.10 12.10
CA ILE A 113 0.76 7.07 13.12
C ILE A 113 -0.43 6.26 12.62
N PRO A 114 -0.26 4.97 12.24
CA PRO A 114 -1.36 4.16 11.71
C PRO A 114 -2.48 4.00 12.74
N PHE A 115 -3.75 3.96 12.28
CA PHE A 115 -4.89 3.69 13.17
C PHE A 115 -4.84 2.28 13.73
N GLU A 116 -4.46 1.31 12.90
CA GLU A 116 -4.25 -0.07 13.30
C GLU A 116 -2.75 -0.26 13.56
N GLN A 117 -2.40 -0.62 14.78
CA GLN A 117 -1.01 -0.79 15.19
C GLN A 117 -0.77 -2.21 15.70
N PRO A 118 0.41 -2.79 15.43
CA PRO A 118 0.83 -4.01 16.09
C PRO A 118 0.86 -3.83 17.62
N PRO A 119 0.77 -4.91 18.41
CA PRO A 119 1.00 -4.83 19.86
C PRO A 119 2.34 -4.15 20.15
N LEU A 120 2.33 -3.21 21.09
CA LEU A 120 3.53 -2.52 21.59
C LEU A 120 3.74 -2.93 23.05
N PRO A 121 4.65 -3.87 23.36
CA PRO A 121 4.94 -4.27 24.73
C PRO A 121 5.40 -3.09 25.59
N ALA A 122 4.97 -3.07 26.86
CA ALA A 122 5.39 -2.04 27.80
C ALA A 122 6.92 -2.02 27.93
N GLY A 123 7.50 -0.82 27.94
CA GLY A 123 8.95 -0.65 28.01
C GLY A 123 9.70 -0.83 26.70
N THR A 124 9.01 -1.03 25.56
CA THR A 124 9.67 -1.05 24.24
C THR A 124 10.45 0.25 24.03
N PRO A 125 11.76 0.19 23.74
CA PRO A 125 12.55 1.39 23.52
C PRO A 125 12.18 2.07 22.20
N CYS A 126 12.31 3.40 22.17
CA CYS A 126 12.22 4.14 20.92
C CYS A 126 13.33 3.69 19.96
N PHE A 127 12.99 3.47 18.68
CA PHE A 127 13.94 2.96 17.68
C PHE A 127 15.16 3.88 17.45
N THR A 128 15.05 5.14 17.82
CA THR A 128 16.14 6.12 17.72
C THR A 128 17.28 5.87 18.70
N GLY A 129 17.05 5.09 19.77
CA GLY A 129 18.03 4.84 20.82
C GLY A 129 18.26 6.02 21.77
N ASN A 130 17.30 6.96 21.86
CA ASN A 130 17.40 8.16 22.72
C ASN A 130 17.13 7.90 24.22
N GLY A 131 16.97 6.64 24.63
CA GLY A 131 16.68 6.23 26.00
C GLY A 131 15.22 6.40 26.43
N LYS A 132 14.34 6.91 25.55
CA LYS A 132 12.91 7.05 25.82
C LYS A 132 12.16 5.77 25.43
N THR A 133 11.04 5.52 26.10
CA THR A 133 10.11 4.43 25.76
C THR A 133 9.20 4.85 24.61
N ALA A 134 8.95 3.95 23.70
CA ALA A 134 8.00 4.15 22.61
C ALA A 134 6.56 4.18 23.14
N THR A 135 5.74 5.07 22.58
CA THR A 135 4.31 5.23 22.88
C THR A 135 3.42 4.73 21.77
N CYS A 136 3.95 4.68 20.54
CA CYS A 136 3.23 4.23 19.37
C CYS A 136 4.17 3.60 18.34
N TRP A 137 3.56 3.00 17.31
CA TRP A 137 4.23 2.70 16.05
C TRP A 137 4.01 3.86 15.07
N ALA A 138 5.07 4.37 14.49
CA ALA A 138 5.00 5.38 13.45
C ALA A 138 5.51 4.84 12.12
N LEU A 139 4.87 5.26 11.04
CA LEU A 139 5.28 4.95 9.68
C LEU A 139 6.18 6.07 9.14
N TRP A 140 7.32 5.68 8.61
CA TRP A 140 8.35 6.58 8.09
C TRP A 140 8.61 6.31 6.62
N GLY A 141 9.02 7.34 5.91
CA GLY A 141 9.40 7.21 4.51
C GLY A 141 10.25 8.37 4.03
N ARG A 142 10.70 8.29 2.78
CA ARG A 142 11.32 9.42 2.08
C ARG A 142 10.30 10.04 1.14
N SER A 143 10.28 11.38 1.07
CA SER A 143 9.57 12.09 -0.01
C SER A 143 10.58 12.41 -1.11
N TYR A 144 10.22 12.03 -2.31
CA TYR A 144 10.98 12.32 -3.52
C TYR A 144 10.46 13.57 -4.19
#